data_a5e237d08940ffed703efe518620b8b4
#
_entry.id   a5e237d08940ffed703efe518620b8b4
#
_cell.length_a   1.000
_cell.length_b   1.000
_cell.length_c   1.000
_cell.angle_alpha   90.00
_cell.angle_beta   90.00
_cell.angle_gamma   90.00
#
_symmetry.space_group_name_H-M   'P 1'
#
loop_
_entity.id
_entity.type
_entity.pdbx_description
1 polymer ?
#
loop_
_entity_poly.entity_id
_entity_poly.type
_entity_poly.pdbx_seq_one_letter_code
_entity_poly.pdbx_strand_id
1 'polypeptide(L)'
;MIPLKAADIARIVGGELVHCDPQAKVTRPAEFDSRKAGPGSLFLALPGARVDGHDFIAKAISSGATLALAARDVGEPAVVLTPLGKQESNADAFAHDPRGEGAAVLRALGTLARFVVDTLAPGGLDVIGVTGSAGKTSTKDMLATILRAEGPTVAPEGSFNNEIGHPYTVLQADHDTKYLVAEMSARGVGHVAHLAEIAPPKVGAVLNVGTAHLGEFGSREVIAQAKGELVEALPSAAAGGVAVLNADDDLVAAMATRTSAKVVYFSAAGAAQADYRATDITLDDVARASFTLHTPSGQFPVALAVHGAHQVANALAAIAVAVELGVDTADVVAAISSHVAASRRRMEVQELPSGLVIINDSYNANPDSMRAGIDAMLRTATARSSAAWAVLGQMGELGAATEQEHHKLAEYLQESGVNNLVAVGESDGVRALADKALELGLNTFKASDTRAAADYVAAQVGSRDVVLVKASYADQLWQVADLLTAAQETVDDESEVDG
;
A
#
# COMPACT_ATOMS: atom_id res chain seq x y z
N MET A 1 15.79 3.10 -14.64
CA MET A 1 16.56 4.28 -14.14
C MET A 1 17.37 4.88 -15.28
N ILE A 2 17.45 6.19 -15.39
CA ILE A 2 18.34 6.86 -16.34
C ILE A 2 19.82 6.52 -16.01
N PRO A 3 20.68 6.25 -17.03
CA PRO A 3 22.09 5.97 -16.78
C PRO A 3 22.83 7.21 -16.24
N LEU A 4 23.52 7.05 -15.10
CA LEU A 4 24.29 8.13 -14.46
C LEU A 4 25.74 7.69 -14.23
N LYS A 5 26.69 8.60 -14.42
CA LYS A 5 28.10 8.37 -14.06
C LYS A 5 28.29 8.46 -12.55
N ALA A 6 29.22 7.70 -12.00
CA ALA A 6 29.57 7.74 -10.58
C ALA A 6 29.92 9.16 -10.11
N ALA A 7 30.69 9.91 -10.90
CA ALA A 7 31.00 11.32 -10.61
C ALA A 7 29.76 12.23 -10.56
N ASP A 8 28.77 11.99 -11.44
CA ASP A 8 27.52 12.75 -11.43
C ASP A 8 26.67 12.41 -10.21
N ILE A 9 26.59 11.12 -9.83
CA ILE A 9 25.90 10.72 -8.61
C ILE A 9 26.51 11.40 -7.40
N ALA A 10 27.86 11.34 -7.23
CA ALA A 10 28.56 11.99 -6.13
C ALA A 10 28.25 13.50 -6.07
N ARG A 11 28.29 14.19 -7.21
CA ARG A 11 27.97 15.62 -7.32
C ARG A 11 26.51 15.93 -6.95
N ILE A 12 25.56 15.12 -7.46
CA ILE A 12 24.13 15.31 -7.21
C ILE A 12 23.81 15.14 -5.72
N VAL A 13 24.35 14.11 -5.07
CA VAL A 13 24.06 13.82 -3.67
C VAL A 13 24.96 14.55 -2.68
N GLY A 14 25.99 15.26 -3.17
CA GLY A 14 26.94 16.02 -2.34
C GLY A 14 27.87 15.13 -1.50
N GLY A 15 28.23 13.95 -2.04
CA GLY A 15 29.14 13.01 -1.39
C GLY A 15 30.51 12.92 -2.05
N GLU A 16 31.47 12.26 -1.40
CA GLU A 16 32.80 12.01 -1.90
C GLU A 16 32.86 10.67 -2.64
N LEU A 17 33.33 10.67 -3.91
CA LEU A 17 33.54 9.43 -4.66
C LEU A 17 34.86 8.79 -4.26
N VAL A 18 34.81 7.55 -3.79
CA VAL A 18 35.97 6.78 -3.35
C VAL A 18 36.06 5.43 -4.10
N HIS A 19 37.27 4.98 -4.37
CA HIS A 19 37.59 3.64 -4.93
C HIS A 19 36.85 3.29 -6.23
N CYS A 20 36.40 4.28 -7.00
CA CYS A 20 35.60 4.07 -8.21
C CYS A 20 36.09 4.93 -9.38
N ASP A 21 36.04 4.38 -10.59
CA ASP A 21 36.21 5.19 -11.80
C ASP A 21 35.09 6.25 -11.91
N PRO A 22 35.40 7.56 -11.97
CA PRO A 22 34.41 8.61 -12.15
C PRO A 22 33.48 8.44 -13.36
N GLN A 23 33.93 7.70 -14.40
CA GLN A 23 33.16 7.43 -15.60
C GLN A 23 32.33 6.13 -15.54
N ALA A 24 32.50 5.32 -14.49
CA ALA A 24 31.67 4.14 -14.27
C ALA A 24 30.19 4.51 -14.24
N LYS A 25 29.33 3.69 -14.86
CA LYS A 25 27.91 4.01 -15.01
C LYS A 25 27.04 3.12 -14.14
N VAL A 26 26.16 3.73 -13.38
CA VAL A 26 24.99 3.09 -12.79
C VAL A 26 23.89 3.13 -13.86
N THR A 27 23.34 1.97 -14.19
CA THR A 27 22.36 1.79 -15.29
C THR A 27 21.11 1.03 -14.83
N ARG A 28 21.11 0.54 -13.60
CA ARG A 28 20.00 -0.19 -12.97
C ARG A 28 19.57 0.51 -11.68
N PRO A 29 18.32 0.32 -11.24
CA PRO A 29 17.81 0.90 -10.00
C PRO A 29 18.68 0.59 -8.77
N ALA A 30 18.46 1.38 -7.73
CA ALA A 30 19.07 1.16 -6.43
C ALA A 30 18.56 -0.15 -5.78
N GLU A 31 19.43 -0.78 -4.98
CA GLU A 31 19.12 -2.01 -4.22
C GLU A 31 19.62 -1.89 -2.79
N PHE A 32 18.81 -2.29 -1.83
CA PHE A 32 19.19 -2.38 -0.41
C PHE A 32 19.38 -3.84 0.06
N ASP A 33 19.03 -4.81 -0.79
CA ASP A 33 19.34 -6.23 -0.56
C ASP A 33 20.54 -6.65 -1.42
N SER A 34 21.67 -6.95 -0.78
CA SER A 34 22.89 -7.36 -1.49
C SER A 34 22.74 -8.64 -2.34
N ARG A 35 21.70 -9.45 -2.10
CA ARG A 35 21.37 -10.64 -2.89
C ARG A 35 20.73 -10.30 -4.23
N LYS A 36 20.12 -9.11 -4.34
CA LYS A 36 19.51 -8.58 -5.57
C LYS A 36 20.44 -7.63 -6.33
N ALA A 37 21.54 -7.24 -5.72
CA ALA A 37 22.57 -6.45 -6.39
C ALA A 37 23.11 -7.19 -7.61
N GLY A 38 23.34 -6.49 -8.69
CA GLY A 38 23.82 -7.04 -9.95
C GLY A 38 24.47 -6.01 -10.85
N PRO A 39 24.94 -6.39 -12.05
CA PRO A 39 25.68 -5.52 -12.95
C PRO A 39 24.97 -4.20 -13.21
N GLY A 40 25.65 -3.09 -12.90
CA GLY A 40 25.11 -1.75 -13.11
C GLY A 40 24.21 -1.19 -12.01
N SER A 41 23.93 -1.92 -10.92
CA SER A 41 23.10 -1.42 -9.81
C SER A 41 23.85 -0.45 -8.88
N LEU A 42 23.06 0.34 -8.13
CA LEU A 42 23.49 1.18 -7.02
C LEU A 42 23.11 0.47 -5.71
N PHE A 43 24.07 0.21 -4.84
CA PHE A 43 23.77 -0.41 -3.54
C PHE A 43 23.58 0.64 -2.44
N LEU A 44 22.57 0.46 -1.58
CA LEU A 44 22.24 1.36 -0.46
C LEU A 44 22.68 0.72 0.85
N ALA A 45 23.69 1.29 1.49
CA ALA A 45 24.18 0.81 2.78
C ALA A 45 23.38 1.42 3.94
N LEU A 46 22.27 0.78 4.32
CA LEU A 46 21.40 1.24 5.40
C LEU A 46 21.64 0.45 6.68
N PRO A 47 21.82 1.13 7.85
CA PRO A 47 21.78 0.48 9.15
C PRO A 47 20.39 -0.11 9.40
N GLY A 48 20.31 -1.35 9.83
CA GLY A 48 19.05 -2.02 10.18
C GLY A 48 19.08 -2.57 11.60
N ALA A 49 17.92 -3.07 12.06
CA ALA A 49 17.75 -3.59 13.42
C ALA A 49 18.66 -4.78 13.78
N ARG A 50 19.04 -5.59 12.79
CA ARG A 50 19.82 -6.84 13.00
C ARG A 50 21.18 -6.80 12.34
N VAL A 51 21.34 -6.06 11.25
CA VAL A 51 22.56 -6.03 10.44
C VAL A 51 22.80 -4.61 9.93
N ASP A 52 24.07 -4.26 9.70
CA ASP A 52 24.46 -3.01 9.08
C ASP A 52 24.70 -3.23 7.57
N GLY A 53 24.03 -2.45 6.72
CA GLY A 53 24.18 -2.52 5.28
C GLY A 53 25.60 -2.27 4.77
N HIS A 54 26.42 -1.51 5.53
CA HIS A 54 27.81 -1.27 5.20
C HIS A 54 28.65 -2.57 5.17
N ASP A 55 28.32 -3.56 5.99
CA ASP A 55 29.00 -4.86 6.02
C ASP A 55 28.75 -5.70 4.76
N PHE A 56 27.78 -5.31 3.93
CA PHE A 56 27.40 -6.01 2.72
C PHE A 56 27.85 -5.32 1.42
N ILE A 57 28.53 -4.15 1.50
CA ILE A 57 29.01 -3.43 0.31
C ILE A 57 29.91 -4.29 -0.54
N ALA A 58 30.94 -4.93 0.07
CA ALA A 58 31.87 -5.79 -0.66
C ALA A 58 31.15 -6.93 -1.41
N LYS A 59 30.12 -7.52 -0.79
CA LYS A 59 29.28 -8.55 -1.42
C LYS A 59 28.48 -7.99 -2.58
N ALA A 60 27.86 -6.82 -2.43
CA ALA A 60 27.10 -6.17 -3.49
C ALA A 60 27.99 -5.83 -4.70
N ILE A 61 29.18 -5.27 -4.46
CA ILE A 61 30.18 -4.97 -5.50
C ILE A 61 30.64 -6.24 -6.21
N SER A 62 30.97 -7.31 -5.45
CA SER A 62 31.35 -8.60 -6.04
C SER A 62 30.22 -9.24 -6.86
N SER A 63 28.96 -8.93 -6.57
CA SER A 63 27.77 -9.34 -7.35
C SER A 63 27.53 -8.45 -8.58
N GLY A 64 28.33 -7.39 -8.78
CA GLY A 64 28.30 -6.54 -9.96
C GLY A 64 27.70 -5.13 -9.73
N ALA A 65 27.34 -4.75 -8.50
CA ALA A 65 26.98 -3.36 -8.23
C ALA A 65 28.12 -2.43 -8.65
N THR A 66 27.79 -1.35 -9.35
CA THR A 66 28.81 -0.39 -9.81
C THR A 66 29.32 0.47 -8.68
N LEU A 67 28.45 0.80 -7.72
CA LEU A 67 28.67 1.84 -6.72
C LEU A 67 27.78 1.59 -5.51
N ALA A 68 28.26 2.00 -4.31
CA ALA A 68 27.42 2.07 -3.12
C ALA A 68 27.18 3.54 -2.69
N LEU A 69 26.02 3.83 -2.09
CA LEU A 69 25.81 4.99 -1.21
C LEU A 69 26.08 4.54 0.22
N ALA A 70 27.04 5.16 0.87
CA ALA A 70 27.51 4.76 2.21
C ALA A 70 27.78 5.99 3.07
N ALA A 71 27.71 5.85 4.40
CA ALA A 71 28.03 6.93 5.33
C ALA A 71 29.45 6.81 5.89
N ARG A 72 30.23 5.83 5.47
CA ARG A 72 31.66 5.64 5.79
C ARG A 72 32.37 4.88 4.68
N ASP A 73 33.66 5.17 4.54
CA ASP A 73 34.54 4.42 3.62
C ASP A 73 34.82 3.02 4.19
N VAL A 74 34.61 2.00 3.36
CA VAL A 74 34.86 0.58 3.67
C VAL A 74 35.88 -0.05 2.72
N GLY A 75 36.59 0.76 1.90
CA GLY A 75 37.56 0.30 0.92
C GLY A 75 37.00 -0.22 -0.38
N GLU A 76 35.71 0.03 -0.65
CA GLU A 76 34.98 -0.44 -1.84
C GLU A 76 34.44 0.76 -2.64
N PRO A 77 34.10 0.58 -3.95
CA PRO A 77 33.50 1.63 -4.78
C PRO A 77 32.26 2.25 -4.13
N ALA A 78 32.35 3.50 -3.69
CA ALA A 78 31.25 4.16 -3.01
C ALA A 78 31.22 5.68 -3.22
N VAL A 79 30.04 6.27 -3.01
CA VAL A 79 29.89 7.68 -2.63
C VAL A 79 29.68 7.74 -1.13
N VAL A 80 30.67 8.32 -0.45
CA VAL A 80 30.65 8.48 1.00
C VAL A 80 29.97 9.79 1.38
N LEU A 81 28.99 9.69 2.24
CA LEU A 81 28.12 10.76 2.72
C LEU A 81 28.45 11.12 4.17
N THR A 82 28.35 12.39 4.50
CA THR A 82 28.51 12.82 5.90
C THR A 82 27.28 12.46 6.71
N PRO A 83 27.43 11.70 7.84
CA PRO A 83 26.31 11.39 8.73
C PRO A 83 25.60 12.65 9.25
N LEU A 84 24.27 12.59 9.37
CA LEU A 84 23.44 13.74 9.74
C LEU A 84 23.20 13.90 11.24
N GLY A 85 23.72 12.98 12.07
CA GLY A 85 23.34 12.89 13.48
C GLY A 85 21.96 12.25 13.66
N LYS A 86 21.59 12.02 14.92
CA LYS A 86 20.30 11.41 15.26
C LYS A 86 19.15 12.27 14.73
N GLN A 87 18.22 11.63 14.02
CA GLN A 87 17.01 12.28 13.52
C GLN A 87 15.89 12.22 14.56
N GLU A 88 15.19 13.34 14.75
CA GLU A 88 13.96 13.41 15.52
C GLU A 88 12.77 13.11 14.61
N SER A 89 12.53 11.85 14.31
CA SER A 89 11.44 11.38 13.45
C SER A 89 10.91 10.04 13.96
N ASN A 90 9.62 9.83 13.85
CA ASN A 90 8.96 8.55 14.16
C ASN A 90 8.95 7.58 12.95
N ALA A 91 9.64 7.91 11.86
CA ALA A 91 9.79 6.99 10.74
C ALA A 91 10.67 5.80 11.15
N ASP A 92 10.20 4.58 10.86
CA ASP A 92 10.91 3.33 11.17
C ASP A 92 12.32 3.29 10.57
N ALA A 93 12.52 3.97 9.45
CA ALA A 93 13.79 4.08 8.76
C ALA A 93 14.92 4.65 9.65
N PHE A 94 14.57 5.42 10.68
CA PHE A 94 15.53 6.06 11.57
C PHE A 94 15.61 5.42 12.98
N ALA A 95 14.77 4.41 13.27
CA ALA A 95 14.68 3.80 14.59
C ALA A 95 16.00 3.19 15.09
N HIS A 96 16.86 2.74 14.17
CA HIS A 96 18.14 2.09 14.45
C HIS A 96 19.35 2.87 13.93
N ASP A 97 19.21 4.19 13.78
CA ASP A 97 20.23 5.07 13.17
C ASP A 97 20.69 6.19 14.14
N PRO A 98 21.36 5.86 15.26
CA PRO A 98 21.75 6.85 16.27
C PRO A 98 22.79 7.88 15.78
N ARG A 99 23.52 7.56 14.71
CA ARG A 99 24.55 8.45 14.12
C ARG A 99 24.07 9.20 12.88
N GLY A 100 22.89 8.89 12.36
CA GLY A 100 22.34 9.50 11.15
C GLY A 100 23.05 9.02 9.87
N GLU A 101 23.66 7.84 9.89
CA GLU A 101 24.28 7.22 8.72
C GLU A 101 23.24 6.82 7.69
N GLY A 102 22.16 6.13 8.14
CA GLY A 102 21.01 5.77 7.31
C GLY A 102 20.26 7.01 6.80
N ALA A 103 20.09 8.01 7.66
CA ALA A 103 19.47 9.28 7.28
C ALA A 103 20.24 9.98 6.16
N ALA A 104 21.59 9.94 6.19
CA ALA A 104 22.41 10.51 5.12
C ALA A 104 22.19 9.75 3.79
N VAL A 105 22.17 8.43 3.81
CA VAL A 105 21.92 7.58 2.63
C VAL A 105 20.53 7.82 2.08
N LEU A 106 19.50 7.89 2.92
CA LEU A 106 18.11 8.13 2.49
C LEU A 106 17.92 9.54 1.92
N ARG A 107 18.55 10.56 2.52
CA ARG A 107 18.55 11.91 1.95
C ARG A 107 19.20 11.93 0.57
N ALA A 108 20.33 11.24 0.41
CA ALA A 108 21.02 11.13 -0.88
C ALA A 108 20.15 10.41 -1.92
N LEU A 109 19.46 9.33 -1.51
CA LEU A 109 18.52 8.59 -2.34
C LEU A 109 17.37 9.48 -2.81
N GLY A 110 16.75 10.26 -1.90
CA GLY A 110 15.70 11.22 -2.22
C GLY A 110 16.19 12.32 -3.17
N THR A 111 17.40 12.86 -2.95
CA THR A 111 18.01 13.85 -3.82
C THR A 111 18.25 13.29 -5.23
N LEU A 112 18.72 12.05 -5.34
CA LEU A 112 18.92 11.37 -6.61
C LEU A 112 17.59 11.10 -7.33
N ALA A 113 16.57 10.66 -6.59
CA ALA A 113 15.22 10.45 -7.11
C ALA A 113 14.61 11.76 -7.64
N ARG A 114 14.73 12.86 -6.89
CA ARG A 114 14.31 14.19 -7.33
C ARG A 114 15.00 14.61 -8.62
N PHE A 115 16.32 14.43 -8.71
CA PHE A 115 17.07 14.71 -9.92
C PHE A 115 16.56 13.92 -11.13
N VAL A 116 16.18 12.64 -10.94
CA VAL A 116 15.60 11.81 -12.01
C VAL A 116 14.25 12.39 -12.46
N VAL A 117 13.36 12.76 -11.53
CA VAL A 117 12.06 13.37 -11.87
C VAL A 117 12.27 14.70 -12.63
N ASP A 118 13.14 15.59 -12.13
CA ASP A 118 13.43 16.88 -12.78
C ASP A 118 14.02 16.71 -14.19
N THR A 119 14.78 15.62 -14.41
CA THR A 119 15.34 15.29 -15.72
C THR A 119 14.27 14.76 -16.68
N LEU A 120 13.31 13.99 -16.20
CA LEU A 120 12.29 13.34 -17.02
C LEU A 120 11.04 14.20 -17.25
N ALA A 121 10.71 15.10 -16.33
CA ALA A 121 9.51 15.95 -16.41
C ALA A 121 9.41 16.77 -17.72
N PRO A 122 10.49 17.40 -18.24
CA PRO A 122 10.43 18.08 -19.54
C PRO A 122 10.14 17.15 -20.72
N GLY A 123 10.41 15.84 -20.57
CA GLY A 123 10.12 14.79 -21.54
C GLY A 123 8.68 14.28 -21.50
N GLY A 124 7.87 14.77 -20.56
CA GLY A 124 6.45 14.40 -20.45
C GLY A 124 6.14 13.36 -19.37
N LEU A 125 7.04 13.15 -18.40
CA LEU A 125 6.72 12.34 -17.23
C LEU A 125 5.62 13.02 -16.39
N ASP A 126 4.49 12.37 -16.24
CA ASP A 126 3.42 12.75 -15.31
C ASP A 126 3.55 11.96 -13.98
N VAL A 127 3.70 12.68 -12.88
CA VAL A 127 3.75 12.10 -11.52
C VAL A 127 2.38 12.20 -10.88
N ILE A 128 1.89 11.09 -10.35
CA ILE A 128 0.61 10.95 -9.66
C ILE A 128 0.84 10.57 -8.21
N GLY A 129 0.35 11.37 -7.26
CA GLY A 129 0.39 11.06 -5.83
C GLY A 129 -0.93 10.48 -5.35
N VAL A 130 -0.88 9.40 -4.55
CA VAL A 130 -2.06 8.80 -3.91
C VAL A 130 -1.84 8.69 -2.41
N THR A 131 -2.72 9.29 -1.61
CA THR A 131 -2.71 9.16 -0.14
C THR A 131 -4.10 8.85 0.41
N GLY A 132 -4.15 8.42 1.66
CA GLY A 132 -5.38 8.04 2.37
C GLY A 132 -5.05 7.15 3.57
N SER A 133 -5.98 6.98 4.49
CA SER A 133 -5.85 6.05 5.60
C SER A 133 -5.97 4.60 5.13
N ALA A 134 -6.87 4.33 4.18
CA ALA A 134 -7.07 3.04 3.53
C ALA A 134 -7.18 3.20 2.00
N GLY A 135 -7.07 2.11 1.25
CA GLY A 135 -7.31 2.08 -0.20
C GLY A 135 -6.13 2.49 -1.09
N LYS A 136 -5.06 3.09 -0.56
CA LYS A 136 -3.92 3.60 -1.33
C LYS A 136 -3.35 2.59 -2.34
N THR A 137 -2.99 1.40 -1.86
CA THR A 137 -2.37 0.37 -2.71
C THR A 137 -3.34 -0.14 -3.77
N SER A 138 -4.61 -0.39 -3.41
CA SER A 138 -5.63 -0.82 -4.39
C SER A 138 -5.86 0.24 -5.46
N THR A 139 -5.99 1.52 -5.08
CA THR A 139 -6.12 2.63 -6.03
C THR A 139 -4.89 2.76 -6.93
N LYS A 140 -3.68 2.66 -6.37
CA LYS A 140 -2.42 2.65 -7.11
C LYS A 140 -2.36 1.49 -8.11
N ASP A 141 -2.79 0.26 -7.72
CA ASP A 141 -2.81 -0.91 -8.61
C ASP A 141 -3.81 -0.73 -9.75
N MET A 142 -5.01 -0.20 -9.48
CA MET A 142 -6.01 0.15 -10.47
C MET A 142 -5.48 1.21 -11.45
N LEU A 143 -4.89 2.29 -10.94
CA LEU A 143 -4.25 3.32 -11.75
C LEU A 143 -3.14 2.75 -12.64
N ALA A 144 -2.29 1.90 -12.07
CA ALA A 144 -1.22 1.26 -12.83
C ALA A 144 -1.77 0.37 -13.97
N THR A 145 -2.90 -0.31 -13.75
CA THR A 145 -3.57 -1.09 -14.80
C THR A 145 -4.08 -0.19 -15.92
N ILE A 146 -4.77 0.89 -15.59
CA ILE A 146 -5.29 1.84 -16.58
C ILE A 146 -4.14 2.49 -17.36
N LEU A 147 -3.16 3.05 -16.66
CA LEU A 147 -2.10 3.85 -17.27
C LEU A 147 -1.10 3.01 -18.08
N ARG A 148 -0.90 1.73 -17.74
CA ARG A 148 -0.07 0.81 -18.55
C ARG A 148 -0.66 0.52 -19.93
N ALA A 149 -1.98 0.62 -20.09
CA ALA A 149 -2.61 0.54 -21.40
C ALA A 149 -2.31 1.77 -22.27
N GLU A 150 -2.00 2.92 -21.63
CA GLU A 150 -1.73 4.21 -22.28
C GLU A 150 -0.24 4.49 -22.50
N GLY A 151 0.63 3.77 -21.81
CA GLY A 151 2.08 3.94 -21.95
C GLY A 151 2.93 3.39 -20.81
N PRO A 152 4.25 3.44 -20.96
CA PRO A 152 5.17 2.96 -19.95
C PRO A 152 4.91 3.62 -18.59
N THR A 153 4.59 2.79 -17.57
CA THR A 153 4.13 3.22 -16.27
C THR A 153 4.97 2.56 -15.18
N VAL A 154 5.54 3.39 -14.30
CA VAL A 154 6.18 2.95 -13.05
C VAL A 154 5.20 3.11 -11.91
N ALA A 155 5.00 2.05 -11.15
CA ALA A 155 4.22 2.02 -9.91
C ALA A 155 4.91 1.08 -8.93
N PRO A 156 4.86 1.34 -7.59
CA PRO A 156 5.54 0.49 -6.62
C PRO A 156 4.95 -0.92 -6.58
N GLU A 157 5.81 -1.91 -6.40
CA GLU A 157 5.39 -3.24 -6.00
C GLU A 157 4.98 -3.20 -4.52
N GLY A 158 3.78 -3.71 -4.22
CA GLY A 158 3.24 -3.64 -2.86
C GLY A 158 3.07 -2.20 -2.37
N SER A 159 3.51 -1.92 -1.14
CA SER A 159 3.36 -0.61 -0.48
C SER A 159 4.70 0.08 -0.23
N PHE A 160 5.51 0.26 -1.26
CA PHE A 160 6.72 1.10 -1.18
C PHE A 160 6.35 2.60 -1.16
N ASN A 161 5.91 3.09 0.01
CA ASN A 161 5.22 4.38 0.17
C ASN A 161 5.83 5.30 1.25
N ASN A 162 7.01 4.95 1.76
CA ASN A 162 7.74 5.66 2.82
C ASN A 162 9.09 6.21 2.31
N GLU A 163 9.91 6.74 3.22
CA GLU A 163 11.21 7.38 2.97
C GLU A 163 12.24 6.48 2.26
N ILE A 164 12.03 5.17 2.28
CA ILE A 164 12.86 4.19 1.55
C ILE A 164 12.19 3.80 0.23
N GLY A 165 10.94 3.34 0.31
CA GLY A 165 10.23 2.73 -0.81
C GLY A 165 9.84 3.71 -1.90
N HIS A 166 9.49 4.95 -1.53
CA HIS A 166 9.09 5.98 -2.49
C HIS A 166 10.24 6.38 -3.42
N PRO A 167 11.43 6.85 -2.93
CA PRO A 167 12.53 7.17 -3.82
C PRO A 167 13.08 5.95 -4.57
N TYR A 168 13.05 4.74 -3.96
CA TYR A 168 13.36 3.49 -4.64
C TYR A 168 12.46 3.27 -5.88
N THR A 169 11.16 3.52 -5.75
CA THR A 169 10.20 3.43 -6.86
C THR A 169 10.49 4.48 -7.93
N VAL A 170 10.73 5.72 -7.53
CA VAL A 170 11.05 6.83 -8.45
C VAL A 170 12.27 6.51 -9.31
N LEU A 171 13.31 5.91 -8.72
CA LEU A 171 14.53 5.53 -9.43
C LEU A 171 14.35 4.42 -10.46
N GLN A 172 13.18 3.78 -10.53
CA GLN A 172 12.87 2.83 -11.61
C GLN A 172 12.50 3.55 -12.92
N ALA A 173 12.10 4.83 -12.85
CA ALA A 173 11.73 5.60 -14.03
C ALA A 173 12.93 5.84 -14.97
N ASP A 174 12.66 5.89 -16.26
CA ASP A 174 13.62 6.13 -17.34
C ASP A 174 13.02 7.04 -18.42
N HIS A 175 13.76 7.27 -19.51
CA HIS A 175 13.36 8.19 -20.57
C HIS A 175 12.08 7.79 -21.32
N ASP A 176 11.69 6.51 -21.26
CA ASP A 176 10.47 6.01 -21.89
C ASP A 176 9.26 6.11 -20.95
N THR A 177 9.49 6.32 -19.65
CA THR A 177 8.44 6.36 -18.62
C THR A 177 7.53 7.56 -18.82
N LYS A 178 6.25 7.31 -19.07
CA LYS A 178 5.20 8.34 -19.25
C LYS A 178 4.51 8.67 -17.93
N TYR A 179 4.29 7.66 -17.08
CA TYR A 179 3.55 7.81 -15.82
C TYR A 179 4.34 7.24 -14.64
N LEU A 180 4.38 8.00 -13.55
CA LEU A 180 4.89 7.55 -12.26
C LEU A 180 3.77 7.64 -11.22
N VAL A 181 3.25 6.50 -10.79
CA VAL A 181 2.23 6.43 -9.73
C VAL A 181 2.92 6.23 -8.39
N ALA A 182 2.83 7.22 -7.53
CA ALA A 182 3.48 7.25 -6.22
C ALA A 182 2.45 7.10 -5.09
N GLU A 183 2.54 6.02 -4.33
CA GLU A 183 1.82 5.89 -3.07
C GLU A 183 2.57 6.68 -1.99
N MET A 184 1.86 7.58 -1.26
CA MET A 184 2.45 8.46 -0.27
C MET A 184 1.78 8.21 1.09
N SER A 185 2.53 7.63 2.05
CA SER A 185 2.05 7.39 3.40
C SER A 185 2.60 8.43 4.38
N ALA A 186 1.97 8.53 5.55
CA ALA A 186 2.41 9.40 6.61
C ALA A 186 2.17 8.74 7.98
N ARG A 187 3.10 8.97 8.91
CA ARG A 187 2.97 8.74 10.36
C ARG A 187 3.01 10.04 11.16
N GLY A 188 3.14 11.19 10.49
CA GLY A 188 3.20 12.52 11.07
C GLY A 188 3.00 13.60 10.02
N VAL A 189 2.80 14.83 10.50
CA VAL A 189 2.79 16.04 9.67
C VAL A 189 4.20 16.24 9.07
N GLY A 190 4.27 16.64 7.80
CA GLY A 190 5.51 16.82 7.05
C GLY A 190 5.94 15.60 6.22
N HIS A 191 5.39 14.40 6.50
CA HIS A 191 5.82 13.19 5.79
C HIS A 191 5.34 13.15 4.33
N VAL A 192 4.08 13.52 4.05
CA VAL A 192 3.57 13.57 2.67
C VAL A 192 4.24 14.71 1.90
N ALA A 193 4.45 15.87 2.54
CA ALA A 193 5.17 16.99 1.94
C ALA A 193 6.59 16.55 1.52
N HIS A 194 7.32 15.85 2.39
CA HIS A 194 8.66 15.32 2.08
C HIS A 194 8.65 14.37 0.86
N LEU A 195 7.69 13.44 0.79
CA LEU A 195 7.58 12.54 -0.36
C LEU A 195 7.21 13.30 -1.64
N ALA A 196 6.34 14.30 -1.54
CA ALA A 196 5.98 15.17 -2.66
C ALA A 196 7.14 16.06 -3.12
N GLU A 197 8.07 16.45 -2.24
CA GLU A 197 9.31 17.13 -2.61
C GLU A 197 10.24 16.23 -3.43
N ILE A 198 10.31 14.93 -3.12
CA ILE A 198 11.09 13.94 -3.86
C ILE A 198 10.52 13.73 -5.26
N ALA A 199 9.22 13.55 -5.39
CA ALA A 199 8.53 13.37 -6.66
C ALA A 199 7.29 14.28 -6.72
N PRO A 200 7.44 15.55 -7.15
CA PRO A 200 6.34 16.50 -7.20
C PRO A 200 5.19 16.03 -8.08
N PRO A 201 4.00 15.80 -7.50
CA PRO A 201 2.89 15.28 -8.26
C PRO A 201 2.21 16.39 -9.09
N LYS A 202 1.79 16.04 -10.30
CA LYS A 202 0.90 16.86 -11.12
C LYS A 202 -0.56 16.62 -10.74
N VAL A 203 -0.92 15.38 -10.43
CA VAL A 203 -2.24 14.96 -9.98
C VAL A 203 -2.13 14.30 -8.61
N GLY A 204 -2.95 14.71 -7.66
CA GLY A 204 -2.98 14.14 -6.31
C GLY A 204 -4.36 13.64 -5.93
N ALA A 205 -4.46 12.38 -5.48
CA ALA A 205 -5.70 11.80 -5.00
C ALA A 205 -5.66 11.59 -3.48
N VAL A 206 -6.65 12.13 -2.76
CA VAL A 206 -6.86 11.90 -1.33
C VAL A 206 -8.11 11.06 -1.13
N LEU A 207 -7.93 9.83 -0.61
CA LEU A 207 -8.99 8.82 -0.60
C LEU A 207 -9.91 8.96 0.63
N ASN A 208 -9.33 9.07 1.82
CA ASN A 208 -10.07 9.13 3.07
C ASN A 208 -9.19 9.54 4.26
N VAL A 209 -9.83 10.01 5.33
CA VAL A 209 -9.25 10.29 6.64
C VAL A 209 -9.94 9.40 7.67
N GLY A 210 -9.43 8.18 7.82
CA GLY A 210 -9.88 7.21 8.81
C GLY A 210 -9.08 7.28 10.11
N THR A 211 -9.03 6.15 10.81
CA THR A 211 -8.37 5.99 12.12
C THR A 211 -7.01 5.28 12.05
N ALA A 212 -6.50 5.01 10.84
CA ALA A 212 -5.18 4.39 10.68
C ALA A 212 -4.08 5.31 11.27
N HIS A 213 -3.14 4.70 12.01
CA HIS A 213 -2.04 5.38 12.72
C HIS A 213 -2.51 6.42 13.77
N LEU A 214 -3.73 6.28 14.31
CA LEU A 214 -4.30 7.23 15.28
C LEU A 214 -3.39 7.40 16.51
N GLY A 215 -2.70 6.34 16.93
CA GLY A 215 -1.74 6.38 18.04
C GLY A 215 -0.54 7.29 17.79
N GLU A 216 -0.15 7.47 16.53
CA GLU A 216 0.97 8.33 16.10
C GLU A 216 0.52 9.78 15.93
N PHE A 217 -0.67 9.98 15.33
CA PHE A 217 -1.21 11.30 15.01
C PHE A 217 -1.97 11.97 16.16
N GLY A 218 -2.52 11.20 17.08
CA GLY A 218 -3.33 11.70 18.20
C GLY A 218 -4.78 12.04 17.83
N SER A 219 -5.08 12.57 16.64
CA SER A 219 -6.45 12.86 16.20
C SER A 219 -6.64 12.74 14.68
N ARG A 220 -7.92 12.64 14.24
CA ARG A 220 -8.28 12.61 12.80
C ARG A 220 -7.97 13.93 12.10
N GLU A 221 -8.06 15.06 12.79
CA GLU A 221 -7.73 16.38 12.26
C GLU A 221 -6.23 16.48 11.91
N VAL A 222 -5.36 15.90 12.74
CA VAL A 222 -3.91 15.84 12.46
C VAL A 222 -3.61 14.88 11.28
N ILE A 223 -4.35 13.77 11.17
CA ILE A 223 -4.29 12.90 9.99
C ILE A 223 -4.71 13.66 8.74
N ALA A 224 -5.80 14.45 8.80
CA ALA A 224 -6.27 15.30 7.71
C ALA A 224 -5.23 16.37 7.33
N GLN A 225 -4.57 16.97 8.33
CA GLN A 225 -3.50 17.93 8.10
C GLN A 225 -2.37 17.31 7.29
N ALA A 226 -1.85 16.15 7.72
CA ALA A 226 -0.75 15.46 7.05
C ALA A 226 -1.11 14.99 5.64
N LYS A 227 -2.33 14.43 5.44
CA LYS A 227 -2.74 13.98 4.09
C LYS A 227 -3.00 15.14 3.14
N GLY A 228 -3.49 16.27 3.65
CA GLY A 228 -3.70 17.47 2.88
C GLY A 228 -2.42 18.12 2.35
N GLU A 229 -1.24 17.76 2.88
CA GLU A 229 0.05 18.17 2.31
C GLU A 229 0.20 17.75 0.84
N LEU A 230 -0.47 16.65 0.42
CA LEU A 230 -0.48 16.24 -0.97
C LEU A 230 -1.12 17.30 -1.87
N VAL A 231 -2.27 17.85 -1.49
CA VAL A 231 -2.95 18.84 -2.33
C VAL A 231 -2.27 20.21 -2.28
N GLU A 232 -1.56 20.52 -1.21
CA GLU A 232 -0.72 21.72 -1.10
C GLU A 232 0.50 21.67 -2.00
N ALA A 233 1.03 20.47 -2.25
CA ALA A 233 2.18 20.26 -3.12
C ALA A 233 1.85 20.32 -4.62
N LEU A 234 0.57 20.35 -5.01
CA LEU A 234 0.16 20.36 -6.42
C LEU A 234 0.42 21.72 -7.07
N PRO A 235 0.79 21.73 -8.35
CA PRO A 235 0.84 22.97 -9.11
C PRO A 235 -0.56 23.59 -9.22
N SER A 236 -0.62 24.89 -9.54
CA SER A 236 -1.90 25.56 -9.78
C SER A 236 -2.66 24.94 -10.97
N ALA A 237 -3.97 25.15 -11.02
CA ALA A 237 -4.81 24.71 -12.14
C ALA A 237 -4.30 25.26 -13.49
N ALA A 238 -3.78 26.50 -13.52
CA ALA A 238 -3.17 27.10 -14.71
C ALA A 238 -1.89 26.38 -15.16
N ALA A 239 -1.19 25.71 -14.23
CA ALA A 239 -0.02 24.88 -14.50
C ALA A 239 -0.38 23.38 -14.66
N GLY A 240 -1.66 23.06 -14.76
CA GLY A 240 -2.16 21.70 -14.99
C GLY A 240 -2.28 20.82 -13.75
N GLY A 241 -2.22 21.41 -12.53
CA GLY A 241 -2.41 20.68 -11.27
C GLY A 241 -3.85 20.26 -11.07
N VAL A 242 -4.07 19.01 -10.58
CA VAL A 242 -5.40 18.47 -10.28
C VAL A 242 -5.41 17.79 -8.93
N ALA A 243 -6.38 18.16 -8.07
CA ALA A 243 -6.68 17.52 -6.80
C ALA A 243 -7.96 16.69 -6.93
N VAL A 244 -7.85 15.36 -6.77
CA VAL A 244 -8.97 14.42 -6.79
C VAL A 244 -9.34 14.09 -5.35
N LEU A 245 -10.53 14.53 -4.90
CA LEU A 245 -10.96 14.51 -3.51
C LEU A 245 -12.22 13.66 -3.32
N ASN A 246 -12.26 12.89 -2.24
CA ASN A 246 -13.45 12.14 -1.86
C ASN A 246 -14.53 13.08 -1.26
N ALA A 247 -15.67 13.21 -1.93
CA ALA A 247 -16.81 14.01 -1.45
C ALA A 247 -17.58 13.33 -0.30
N ASP A 248 -17.39 12.03 -0.09
CA ASP A 248 -18.05 11.27 0.98
C ASP A 248 -17.32 11.38 2.34
N ASP A 249 -16.16 12.05 2.37
CA ASP A 249 -15.37 12.30 3.57
C ASP A 249 -15.21 13.82 3.77
N ASP A 250 -15.87 14.37 4.76
CA ASP A 250 -15.91 15.83 5.02
C ASP A 250 -14.51 16.43 5.25
N LEU A 251 -13.59 15.67 5.90
CA LEU A 251 -12.22 16.12 6.13
C LEU A 251 -11.41 16.16 4.82
N VAL A 252 -11.68 15.24 3.89
CA VAL A 252 -11.06 15.26 2.56
C VAL A 252 -11.67 16.36 1.70
N ALA A 253 -13.00 16.47 1.67
CA ALA A 253 -13.68 17.51 0.89
C ALA A 253 -13.24 18.91 1.29
N ALA A 254 -13.01 19.17 2.59
CA ALA A 254 -12.53 20.44 3.11
C ALA A 254 -11.11 20.81 2.62
N MET A 255 -10.31 19.85 2.15
CA MET A 255 -8.96 20.12 1.62
C MET A 255 -8.96 20.93 0.31
N ALA A 256 -10.12 21.07 -0.35
CA ALA A 256 -10.25 21.91 -1.53
C ALA A 256 -9.79 23.36 -1.31
N THR A 257 -9.89 23.87 -0.08
CA THR A 257 -9.43 25.22 0.27
C THR A 257 -7.93 25.35 0.47
N ARG A 258 -7.19 24.22 0.46
CA ARG A 258 -5.74 24.16 0.72
C ARG A 258 -4.92 24.13 -0.57
N THR A 259 -5.55 24.19 -1.74
CA THR A 259 -4.84 24.10 -3.03
C THR A 259 -5.33 25.15 -4.02
N SER A 260 -4.46 25.51 -4.97
CA SER A 260 -4.81 26.28 -6.17
C SER A 260 -4.93 25.40 -7.42
N ALA A 261 -4.80 24.08 -7.28
CA ALA A 261 -5.04 23.12 -8.34
C ALA A 261 -6.53 23.06 -8.73
N LYS A 262 -6.83 22.48 -9.89
CA LYS A 262 -8.21 22.13 -10.26
C LYS A 262 -8.71 21.09 -9.26
N VAL A 263 -9.81 21.37 -8.57
CA VAL A 263 -10.45 20.40 -7.68
C VAL A 263 -11.49 19.59 -8.43
N VAL A 264 -11.43 18.28 -8.26
CA VAL A 264 -12.35 17.30 -8.84
C VAL A 264 -12.82 16.37 -7.72
N TYR A 265 -14.12 16.12 -7.64
CA TYR A 265 -14.70 15.29 -6.60
C TYR A 265 -15.13 13.92 -7.11
N PHE A 266 -14.89 12.87 -6.31
CA PHE A 266 -15.52 11.56 -6.53
C PHE A 266 -16.40 11.17 -5.34
N SER A 267 -17.44 10.33 -5.59
CA SER A 267 -18.37 9.86 -4.56
C SER A 267 -18.89 8.46 -4.87
N ALA A 268 -18.66 7.53 -3.95
CA ALA A 268 -19.28 6.21 -3.96
C ALA A 268 -20.70 6.22 -3.37
N ALA A 269 -21.03 7.22 -2.53
CA ALA A 269 -22.37 7.42 -2.01
C ALA A 269 -23.34 8.08 -3.02
N GLY A 270 -22.84 8.44 -4.22
CA GLY A 270 -23.66 9.00 -5.29
C GLY A 270 -23.96 10.48 -5.15
N ALA A 271 -23.15 11.26 -4.39
CA ALA A 271 -23.34 12.69 -4.19
C ALA A 271 -23.44 13.43 -5.54
N ALA A 272 -24.56 14.12 -5.77
CA ALA A 272 -24.89 14.72 -7.07
C ALA A 272 -23.91 15.81 -7.52
N GLN A 273 -23.21 16.43 -6.59
CA GLN A 273 -22.19 17.47 -6.83
C GLN A 273 -20.81 16.89 -7.20
N ALA A 274 -20.60 15.58 -7.06
CA ALA A 274 -19.34 14.97 -7.44
C ALA A 274 -19.24 14.81 -8.97
N ASP A 275 -18.06 15.11 -9.51
CA ASP A 275 -17.75 14.99 -10.95
C ASP A 275 -17.76 13.54 -11.42
N TYR A 276 -17.27 12.63 -10.53
CA TYR A 276 -17.23 11.19 -10.74
C TYR A 276 -17.99 10.49 -9.64
N ARG A 277 -19.08 9.81 -9.95
CA ARG A 277 -19.91 9.15 -8.92
C ARG A 277 -20.46 7.82 -9.39
N ALA A 278 -20.70 6.93 -8.43
CA ALA A 278 -21.37 5.67 -8.66
C ALA A 278 -22.83 5.73 -8.24
N THR A 279 -23.72 5.11 -9.03
CA THR A 279 -25.11 4.82 -8.66
C THR A 279 -25.42 3.35 -8.97
N ASP A 280 -26.55 2.85 -8.49
CA ASP A 280 -27.03 1.49 -8.75
C ASP A 280 -25.99 0.41 -8.39
N ILE A 281 -25.27 0.64 -7.28
CA ILE A 281 -24.20 -0.29 -6.82
C ILE A 281 -24.86 -1.61 -6.42
N THR A 282 -24.44 -2.69 -7.05
CA THR A 282 -24.79 -4.05 -6.70
C THR A 282 -23.53 -4.86 -6.45
N LEU A 283 -23.63 -5.86 -5.57
CA LEU A 283 -22.52 -6.78 -5.29
C LEU A 283 -22.96 -8.21 -5.63
N ASP A 284 -22.11 -8.96 -6.29
CA ASP A 284 -22.35 -10.37 -6.58
C ASP A 284 -22.04 -11.27 -5.36
N ASP A 285 -22.12 -12.59 -5.55
CA ASP A 285 -21.98 -13.62 -4.52
C ASP A 285 -20.59 -13.69 -3.88
N VAL A 286 -19.60 -13.05 -4.49
CA VAL A 286 -18.22 -12.95 -3.98
C VAL A 286 -17.83 -11.49 -3.72
N ALA A 287 -18.83 -10.63 -3.52
CA ALA A 287 -18.69 -9.21 -3.20
C ALA A 287 -17.97 -8.36 -4.27
N ARG A 288 -18.02 -8.74 -5.56
CA ARG A 288 -17.55 -7.86 -6.65
C ARG A 288 -18.65 -6.86 -7.01
N ALA A 289 -18.25 -5.59 -7.17
CA ALA A 289 -19.20 -4.51 -7.42
C ALA A 289 -19.49 -4.30 -8.90
N SER A 290 -20.76 -4.08 -9.23
CA SER A 290 -21.18 -3.48 -10.49
C SER A 290 -21.96 -2.20 -10.20
N PHE A 291 -21.77 -1.15 -11.02
CA PHE A 291 -22.41 0.14 -10.81
C PHE A 291 -22.49 0.95 -12.10
N THR A 292 -23.34 1.99 -12.10
CA THR A 292 -23.36 3.03 -13.12
C THR A 292 -22.37 4.14 -12.72
N LEU A 293 -21.31 4.31 -13.49
CA LEU A 293 -20.37 5.42 -13.39
C LEU A 293 -20.95 6.65 -14.08
N HIS A 294 -21.00 7.78 -13.38
CA HIS A 294 -21.30 9.10 -13.94
C HIS A 294 -20.00 9.91 -14.02
N THR A 295 -19.74 10.51 -15.17
CA THR A 295 -18.59 11.39 -15.44
C THR A 295 -19.05 12.66 -16.16
N PRO A 296 -18.21 13.69 -16.32
CA PRO A 296 -18.53 14.84 -17.16
C PRO A 296 -18.83 14.48 -18.64
N SER A 297 -18.30 13.36 -19.12
CA SER A 297 -18.49 12.89 -20.51
C SER A 297 -19.71 11.99 -20.71
N GLY A 298 -20.37 11.54 -19.63
CA GLY A 298 -21.54 10.65 -19.73
C GLY A 298 -21.63 9.59 -18.65
N GLN A 299 -22.42 8.55 -18.92
CA GLN A 299 -22.66 7.42 -18.03
C GLN A 299 -22.13 6.14 -18.65
N PHE A 300 -21.51 5.30 -17.83
CA PHE A 300 -20.87 4.05 -18.26
C PHE A 300 -21.17 2.94 -17.25
N PRO A 301 -21.51 1.73 -17.70
CA PRO A 301 -21.58 0.58 -16.81
C PRO A 301 -20.17 0.12 -16.46
N VAL A 302 -19.93 -0.16 -15.18
CA VAL A 302 -18.67 -0.69 -14.66
C VAL A 302 -18.94 -1.95 -13.86
N ALA A 303 -18.15 -3.01 -14.09
CA ALA A 303 -18.15 -4.22 -13.29
C ALA A 303 -16.71 -4.50 -12.84
N LEU A 304 -16.47 -4.47 -11.52
CA LEU A 304 -15.14 -4.71 -10.98
C LEU A 304 -14.88 -6.22 -10.79
N ALA A 305 -13.68 -6.67 -11.12
CA ALA A 305 -13.24 -8.04 -10.83
C ALA A 305 -12.66 -8.20 -9.42
N VAL A 306 -12.38 -7.10 -8.71
CA VAL A 306 -11.88 -7.09 -7.33
C VAL A 306 -13.03 -7.11 -6.31
N HIS A 307 -12.73 -7.61 -5.10
CA HIS A 307 -13.73 -7.91 -4.08
C HIS A 307 -13.85 -6.81 -3.02
N GLY A 308 -15.08 -6.57 -2.55
CA GLY A 308 -15.42 -5.63 -1.48
C GLY A 308 -16.04 -4.32 -1.98
N ALA A 309 -17.11 -3.86 -1.31
CA ALA A 309 -17.84 -2.64 -1.66
C ALA A 309 -16.95 -1.38 -1.64
N HIS A 310 -15.95 -1.35 -0.76
CA HIS A 310 -14.99 -0.24 -0.68
C HIS A 310 -14.15 -0.04 -1.95
N GLN A 311 -14.06 -1.06 -2.81
CA GLN A 311 -13.35 -0.95 -4.09
C GLN A 311 -14.04 0.00 -5.09
N VAL A 312 -15.33 0.30 -4.89
CA VAL A 312 -16.03 1.31 -5.71
C VAL A 312 -15.39 2.69 -5.52
N ALA A 313 -15.14 3.11 -4.27
CA ALA A 313 -14.48 4.38 -4.00
C ALA A 313 -13.03 4.41 -4.55
N ASN A 314 -12.27 3.31 -4.39
CA ASN A 314 -10.93 3.20 -4.93
C ASN A 314 -10.92 3.29 -6.48
N ALA A 315 -11.88 2.61 -7.13
CA ALA A 315 -12.05 2.66 -8.58
C ALA A 315 -12.43 4.06 -9.07
N LEU A 316 -13.35 4.75 -8.40
CA LEU A 316 -13.74 6.12 -8.74
C LEU A 316 -12.56 7.08 -8.67
N ALA A 317 -11.73 6.98 -7.62
CA ALA A 317 -10.52 7.78 -7.51
C ALA A 317 -9.53 7.50 -8.66
N ALA A 318 -9.31 6.22 -9.00
CA ALA A 318 -8.44 5.83 -10.11
C ALA A 318 -8.98 6.30 -11.46
N ILE A 319 -10.30 6.16 -11.70
CA ILE A 319 -10.98 6.64 -12.91
C ILE A 319 -10.83 8.16 -13.04
N ALA A 320 -11.14 8.91 -11.97
CA ALA A 320 -11.04 10.37 -11.96
C ALA A 320 -9.62 10.83 -12.30
N VAL A 321 -8.59 10.26 -11.67
CA VAL A 321 -7.19 10.57 -11.97
C VAL A 321 -6.84 10.30 -13.43
N ALA A 322 -7.23 9.14 -13.97
CA ALA A 322 -6.90 8.75 -15.34
C ALA A 322 -7.59 9.65 -16.39
N VAL A 323 -8.87 9.96 -16.18
CA VAL A 323 -9.61 10.86 -17.08
C VAL A 323 -9.06 12.28 -17.02
N GLU A 324 -8.68 12.78 -15.85
CA GLU A 324 -8.06 14.10 -15.69
C GLU A 324 -6.63 14.17 -16.28
N LEU A 325 -5.96 13.04 -16.47
CA LEU A 325 -4.72 12.94 -17.25
C LEU A 325 -4.98 12.88 -18.76
N GLY A 326 -6.24 12.88 -19.21
CA GLY A 326 -6.64 12.91 -20.61
C GLY A 326 -6.84 11.52 -21.23
N VAL A 327 -6.93 10.46 -20.44
CA VAL A 327 -7.27 9.12 -20.95
C VAL A 327 -8.76 9.08 -21.30
N ASP A 328 -9.11 8.46 -22.43
CA ASP A 328 -10.52 8.31 -22.84
C ASP A 328 -11.32 7.51 -21.81
N THR A 329 -12.52 7.96 -21.49
CA THR A 329 -13.34 7.34 -20.43
C THR A 329 -13.72 5.89 -20.75
N ALA A 330 -13.93 5.55 -22.01
CA ALA A 330 -14.27 4.17 -22.39
C ALA A 330 -13.07 3.24 -22.20
N ASP A 331 -11.86 3.70 -22.51
CA ASP A 331 -10.62 2.94 -22.29
C ASP A 331 -10.35 2.76 -20.79
N VAL A 332 -10.58 3.81 -19.98
CA VAL A 332 -10.51 3.72 -18.52
C VAL A 332 -11.50 2.68 -17.98
N VAL A 333 -12.75 2.68 -18.44
CA VAL A 333 -13.78 1.72 -18.02
C VAL A 333 -13.42 0.29 -18.43
N ALA A 334 -12.90 0.09 -19.63
CA ALA A 334 -12.46 -1.23 -20.07
C ALA A 334 -11.29 -1.75 -19.22
N ALA A 335 -10.30 -0.91 -18.96
CA ALA A 335 -9.13 -1.27 -18.16
C ALA A 335 -9.49 -1.59 -16.70
N ILE A 336 -10.30 -0.74 -16.04
CA ILE A 336 -10.69 -0.93 -14.65
C ILE A 336 -11.56 -2.18 -14.46
N SER A 337 -12.41 -2.49 -15.42
CA SER A 337 -13.28 -3.68 -15.39
C SER A 337 -12.49 -4.98 -15.57
N SER A 338 -11.33 -4.93 -16.21
CA SER A 338 -10.42 -6.08 -16.37
C SER A 338 -9.38 -6.19 -15.26
N HIS A 339 -9.31 -5.20 -14.34
CA HIS A 339 -8.31 -5.16 -13.29
C HIS A 339 -8.51 -6.28 -12.28
N VAL A 340 -7.46 -7.09 -12.05
CA VAL A 340 -7.39 -8.07 -10.97
C VAL A 340 -6.39 -7.59 -9.91
N ALA A 341 -6.57 -8.02 -8.65
CA ALA A 341 -5.68 -7.63 -7.56
C ALA A 341 -4.23 -8.00 -7.87
N ALA A 342 -3.36 -6.99 -7.98
CA ALA A 342 -1.93 -7.17 -8.26
C ALA A 342 -1.10 -7.35 -6.98
N SER A 343 -1.51 -6.71 -5.88
CA SER A 343 -0.84 -6.78 -4.59
C SER A 343 -1.41 -7.93 -3.76
N ARG A 344 -0.54 -8.88 -3.38
CA ARG A 344 -0.92 -10.03 -2.56
C ARG A 344 -1.45 -9.63 -1.20
N ARG A 345 -2.31 -10.48 -0.61
CA ARG A 345 -2.83 -10.35 0.77
C ARG A 345 -3.68 -9.09 0.98
N ARG A 346 -4.34 -8.61 -0.08
CA ARG A 346 -5.26 -7.48 -0.07
C ARG A 346 -6.58 -7.87 -0.71
N MET A 347 -7.51 -8.35 0.12
CA MET A 347 -8.79 -8.93 -0.34
C MET A 347 -8.56 -9.98 -1.44
N GLU A 348 -7.52 -10.81 -1.28
CA GLU A 348 -7.21 -11.91 -2.18
C GLU A 348 -8.18 -13.05 -1.89
N VAL A 349 -9.12 -13.28 -2.81
CA VAL A 349 -10.18 -14.28 -2.65
C VAL A 349 -9.81 -15.50 -3.47
N GLN A 350 -9.78 -16.65 -2.80
CA GLN A 350 -9.53 -17.95 -3.41
C GLN A 350 -10.67 -18.91 -3.04
N GLU A 351 -11.30 -19.49 -4.05
CA GLU A 351 -12.22 -20.63 -3.87
C GLU A 351 -11.43 -21.92 -4.12
N LEU A 352 -11.39 -22.76 -3.11
CA LEU A 352 -10.70 -24.05 -3.17
C LEU A 352 -11.56 -25.10 -3.89
N PRO A 353 -10.99 -26.20 -4.40
CA PRO A 353 -11.75 -27.26 -5.06
C PRO A 353 -12.87 -27.85 -4.20
N SER A 354 -12.70 -27.89 -2.87
CA SER A 354 -13.74 -28.28 -1.92
C SER A 354 -14.94 -27.34 -1.88
N GLY A 355 -14.81 -26.12 -2.42
CA GLY A 355 -15.79 -25.03 -2.33
C GLY A 355 -15.58 -24.09 -1.14
N LEU A 356 -14.59 -24.33 -0.26
CA LEU A 356 -14.19 -23.38 0.79
C LEU A 356 -13.65 -22.10 0.16
N VAL A 357 -14.11 -20.95 0.65
CA VAL A 357 -13.61 -19.64 0.21
C VAL A 357 -12.69 -19.05 1.26
N ILE A 358 -11.48 -18.71 0.89
CA ILE A 358 -10.50 -18.01 1.72
C ILE A 358 -10.36 -16.57 1.22
N ILE A 359 -10.59 -15.60 2.10
CA ILE A 359 -10.34 -14.18 1.88
C ILE A 359 -9.07 -13.80 2.64
N ASN A 360 -7.95 -13.72 1.95
CA ASN A 360 -6.68 -13.32 2.54
C ASN A 360 -6.51 -11.80 2.42
N ASP A 361 -6.69 -11.08 3.55
CA ASP A 361 -6.51 -9.62 3.65
C ASP A 361 -5.51 -9.29 4.78
N SER A 362 -4.44 -10.07 4.87
CA SER A 362 -3.48 -10.09 5.98
C SER A 362 -2.23 -9.21 5.76
N TYR A 363 -2.28 -8.25 4.82
CA TYR A 363 -1.17 -7.32 4.62
C TYR A 363 -1.15 -6.22 5.68
N ASN A 364 -2.31 -5.69 6.09
CA ASN A 364 -2.42 -4.67 7.13
C ASN A 364 -3.81 -4.71 7.78
N ALA A 365 -3.89 -4.21 9.02
CA ALA A 365 -5.14 -4.11 9.76
C ALA A 365 -5.25 -2.79 10.49
N ASN A 366 -6.37 -2.10 10.29
CA ASN A 366 -6.85 -0.97 11.06
C ASN A 366 -8.37 -1.09 11.22
N PRO A 367 -9.02 -0.33 12.12
CA PRO A 367 -10.44 -0.49 12.40
C PRO A 367 -11.34 -0.44 11.15
N ASP A 368 -11.09 0.50 10.23
CA ASP A 368 -11.90 0.66 9.01
C ASP A 368 -11.73 -0.52 8.05
N SER A 369 -10.48 -0.97 7.85
CA SER A 369 -10.20 -2.10 6.96
C SER A 369 -10.64 -3.44 7.53
N MET A 370 -10.64 -3.60 8.87
CA MET A 370 -11.20 -4.80 9.53
C MET A 370 -12.69 -4.93 9.25
N ARG A 371 -13.46 -3.86 9.43
CA ARG A 371 -14.90 -3.83 9.13
C ARG A 371 -15.17 -4.15 7.67
N ALA A 372 -14.44 -3.52 6.74
CA ALA A 372 -14.61 -3.77 5.31
C ALA A 372 -14.35 -5.25 4.92
N GLY A 373 -13.34 -5.89 5.53
CA GLY A 373 -13.06 -7.31 5.34
C GLY A 373 -14.17 -8.21 5.89
N ILE A 374 -14.66 -7.90 7.10
CA ILE A 374 -15.77 -8.62 7.75
C ILE A 374 -17.05 -8.51 6.92
N ASP A 375 -17.38 -7.33 6.42
CA ASP A 375 -18.56 -7.12 5.57
C ASP A 375 -18.49 -7.93 4.28
N ALA A 376 -17.33 -7.98 3.64
CA ALA A 376 -17.12 -8.77 2.43
C ALA A 376 -17.26 -10.29 2.73
N MET A 377 -16.69 -10.77 3.84
CA MET A 377 -16.81 -12.16 4.29
C MET A 377 -18.28 -12.53 4.55
N LEU A 378 -19.00 -11.72 5.32
CA LEU A 378 -20.40 -11.97 5.66
C LEU A 378 -21.29 -11.96 4.42
N ARG A 379 -21.07 -11.05 3.50
CA ARG A 379 -21.83 -11.00 2.25
C ARG A 379 -21.60 -12.28 1.45
N THR A 380 -20.36 -12.69 1.28
CA THR A 380 -20.01 -13.93 0.57
C THR A 380 -20.63 -15.15 1.25
N ALA A 381 -20.54 -15.25 2.57
CA ALA A 381 -21.12 -16.36 3.33
C ALA A 381 -22.66 -16.39 3.23
N THR A 382 -23.31 -15.22 3.29
CA THR A 382 -24.76 -15.10 3.16
C THR A 382 -25.23 -15.54 1.77
N ALA A 383 -24.60 -15.09 0.71
CA ALA A 383 -24.92 -15.48 -0.67
C ALA A 383 -24.78 -16.99 -0.89
N ARG A 384 -23.80 -17.62 -0.21
CA ARG A 384 -23.53 -19.06 -0.28
C ARG A 384 -24.38 -19.88 0.70
N SER A 385 -25.15 -19.22 1.59
CA SER A 385 -25.88 -19.87 2.71
C SER A 385 -24.96 -20.75 3.55
N SER A 386 -23.79 -20.23 3.94
CA SER A 386 -22.72 -20.92 4.63
C SER A 386 -22.26 -20.18 5.89
N ALA A 387 -21.40 -20.79 6.70
CA ALA A 387 -20.84 -20.14 7.87
C ALA A 387 -19.71 -19.18 7.50
N ALA A 388 -19.57 -18.11 8.31
CA ALA A 388 -18.49 -17.15 8.25
C ALA A 388 -17.51 -17.35 9.41
N TRP A 389 -16.22 -17.37 9.09
CA TRP A 389 -15.13 -17.55 10.04
C TRP A 389 -14.17 -16.36 9.98
N ALA A 390 -14.07 -15.61 11.08
CA ALA A 390 -13.16 -14.49 11.19
C ALA A 390 -11.87 -14.93 11.89
N VAL A 391 -10.76 -15.07 11.17
CA VAL A 391 -9.42 -15.37 11.69
C VAL A 391 -8.66 -14.06 11.78
N LEU A 392 -8.57 -13.50 12.98
CA LEU A 392 -8.13 -12.12 13.20
C LEU A 392 -6.93 -12.05 14.15
N GLY A 393 -5.95 -11.22 13.79
CA GLY A 393 -4.84 -10.83 14.65
C GLY A 393 -4.92 -9.37 15.07
N GLN A 394 -3.76 -8.80 15.45
CA GLN A 394 -3.68 -7.45 15.96
C GLN A 394 -3.91 -6.39 14.89
N MET A 395 -4.62 -5.32 15.26
CA MET A 395 -4.54 -4.03 14.58
C MET A 395 -3.34 -3.25 15.12
N GLY A 396 -2.36 -2.96 14.26
CA GLY A 396 -1.15 -2.23 14.65
C GLY A 396 -1.36 -0.72 14.76
N GLU A 397 -0.38 -0.04 15.39
CA GLU A 397 -0.22 1.42 15.39
C GLU A 397 -1.38 2.22 16.01
N LEU A 398 -2.14 1.59 16.91
CA LEU A 398 -3.25 2.22 17.62
C LEU A 398 -2.83 2.91 18.94
N GLY A 399 -1.60 2.67 19.42
CA GLY A 399 -1.09 3.26 20.65
C GLY A 399 -1.99 2.97 21.85
N ALA A 400 -2.37 4.00 22.62
CA ALA A 400 -3.22 3.87 23.80
C ALA A 400 -4.67 3.42 23.46
N ALA A 401 -5.11 3.51 22.21
CA ALA A 401 -6.44 3.09 21.79
C ALA A 401 -6.53 1.58 21.46
N THR A 402 -5.42 0.83 21.57
CA THR A 402 -5.36 -0.57 21.14
C THR A 402 -6.46 -1.42 21.76
N GLU A 403 -6.60 -1.44 23.07
CA GLU A 403 -7.61 -2.25 23.77
C GLU A 403 -9.03 -1.82 23.37
N GLN A 404 -9.31 -0.51 23.38
CA GLN A 404 -10.62 0.02 23.04
C GLN A 404 -11.06 -0.33 21.61
N GLU A 405 -10.17 -0.21 20.63
CA GLU A 405 -10.50 -0.50 19.22
C GLU A 405 -10.70 -2.01 18.99
N HIS A 406 -9.99 -2.86 19.71
CA HIS A 406 -10.20 -4.31 19.65
C HIS A 406 -11.52 -4.72 20.36
N HIS A 407 -11.94 -4.04 21.44
CA HIS A 407 -13.28 -4.21 22.02
C HIS A 407 -14.38 -3.81 21.04
N LYS A 408 -14.27 -2.65 20.39
CA LYS A 408 -15.21 -2.22 19.34
C LYS A 408 -15.29 -3.18 18.18
N LEU A 409 -14.16 -3.84 17.84
CA LEU A 409 -14.16 -4.85 16.79
C LEU A 409 -14.94 -6.09 17.22
N ALA A 410 -14.83 -6.53 18.48
CA ALA A 410 -15.64 -7.65 19.02
C ALA A 410 -17.14 -7.30 19.02
N GLU A 411 -17.49 -6.07 19.41
CA GLU A 411 -18.87 -5.56 19.36
C GLU A 411 -19.39 -5.57 17.91
N TYR A 412 -18.58 -5.10 16.97
CA TYR A 412 -18.93 -5.10 15.55
C TYR A 412 -19.14 -6.51 14.98
N LEU A 413 -18.30 -7.48 15.35
CA LEU A 413 -18.48 -8.89 14.96
C LEU A 413 -19.83 -9.43 15.44
N GLN A 414 -20.18 -9.17 16.69
CA GLN A 414 -21.44 -9.61 17.28
C GLN A 414 -22.65 -8.93 16.63
N GLU A 415 -22.63 -7.61 16.46
CA GLU A 415 -23.70 -6.83 15.84
C GLU A 415 -23.93 -7.24 14.37
N SER A 416 -22.85 -7.56 13.66
CA SER A 416 -22.88 -7.98 12.25
C SER A 416 -23.29 -9.45 12.07
N GLY A 417 -23.43 -10.23 13.16
CA GLY A 417 -23.85 -11.63 13.11
C GLY A 417 -22.73 -12.62 12.80
N VAL A 418 -21.47 -12.26 13.00
CA VAL A 418 -20.35 -13.21 12.94
C VAL A 418 -20.39 -14.07 14.18
N ASN A 419 -20.47 -15.39 14.00
CA ASN A 419 -20.55 -16.33 15.11
C ASN A 419 -19.21 -17.00 15.44
N ASN A 420 -18.28 -17.13 14.49
CA ASN A 420 -17.03 -17.85 14.67
C ASN A 420 -15.82 -16.89 14.57
N LEU A 421 -15.11 -16.74 15.67
CA LEU A 421 -13.88 -15.97 15.78
C LEU A 421 -12.71 -16.88 16.15
N VAL A 422 -11.62 -16.76 15.40
CA VAL A 422 -10.30 -17.30 15.77
C VAL A 422 -9.38 -16.10 16.00
N ALA A 423 -9.09 -15.82 17.26
CA ALA A 423 -8.18 -14.75 17.65
C ALA A 423 -6.74 -15.30 17.72
N VAL A 424 -5.82 -14.77 16.92
CA VAL A 424 -4.49 -15.37 16.71
C VAL A 424 -3.39 -14.47 17.30
N GLY A 425 -2.63 -15.03 18.23
CA GLY A 425 -1.51 -14.36 18.90
C GLY A 425 -1.81 -13.98 20.36
N GLU A 426 -0.78 -13.45 21.03
CA GLU A 426 -0.81 -13.17 22.46
C GLU A 426 -0.66 -11.68 22.81
N SER A 427 -0.80 -10.78 21.83
CA SER A 427 -0.73 -9.35 22.08
C SER A 427 -1.92 -8.86 22.92
N ASP A 428 -1.74 -7.70 23.58
CA ASP A 428 -2.82 -7.11 24.41
C ASP A 428 -4.09 -6.83 23.59
N GLY A 429 -3.93 -6.40 22.33
CA GLY A 429 -5.07 -6.19 21.43
C GLY A 429 -5.82 -7.47 21.10
N VAL A 430 -5.10 -8.55 20.77
CA VAL A 430 -5.73 -9.86 20.48
C VAL A 430 -6.41 -10.44 21.71
N ARG A 431 -5.79 -10.30 22.90
CA ARG A 431 -6.42 -10.71 24.15
C ARG A 431 -7.71 -9.94 24.41
N ALA A 432 -7.68 -8.61 24.26
CA ALA A 432 -8.86 -7.76 24.43
C ALA A 432 -9.99 -8.13 23.46
N LEU A 433 -9.67 -8.38 22.17
CA LEU A 433 -10.63 -8.86 21.18
C LEU A 433 -11.28 -10.18 21.62
N ALA A 434 -10.46 -11.16 22.00
CA ALA A 434 -10.95 -12.51 22.33
C ALA A 434 -11.76 -12.52 23.63
N ASP A 435 -11.33 -11.81 24.67
CA ASP A 435 -12.03 -11.73 25.95
C ASP A 435 -13.39 -11.04 25.79
N LYS A 436 -13.44 -9.93 25.05
CA LYS A 436 -14.68 -9.22 24.77
C LYS A 436 -15.63 -10.05 23.88
N ALA A 437 -15.11 -10.77 22.89
CA ALA A 437 -15.92 -11.65 22.05
C ALA A 437 -16.56 -12.80 22.85
N LEU A 438 -15.82 -13.41 23.79
CA LEU A 438 -16.35 -14.41 24.71
C LEU A 438 -17.43 -13.83 25.64
N GLU A 439 -17.22 -12.62 26.18
CA GLU A 439 -18.21 -11.90 26.98
C GLU A 439 -19.51 -11.68 26.21
N LEU A 440 -19.40 -11.35 24.91
CA LEU A 440 -20.55 -11.14 24.02
C LEU A 440 -21.18 -12.44 23.50
N GLY A 441 -20.62 -13.62 23.84
CA GLY A 441 -21.18 -14.92 23.49
C GLY A 441 -20.78 -15.45 22.10
N LEU A 442 -19.75 -14.88 21.46
CA LEU A 442 -19.24 -15.41 20.20
C LEU A 442 -18.51 -16.74 20.44
N ASN A 443 -18.67 -17.69 19.50
CA ASN A 443 -17.83 -18.88 19.47
C ASN A 443 -16.38 -18.46 19.14
N THR A 444 -15.54 -18.38 20.17
CA THR A 444 -14.21 -17.82 20.09
C THR A 444 -13.14 -18.84 20.45
N PHE A 445 -12.23 -19.09 19.51
CA PHE A 445 -11.01 -19.87 19.75
C PHE A 445 -9.80 -18.94 19.85
N LYS A 446 -8.99 -19.10 20.90
CA LYS A 446 -7.72 -18.37 21.08
C LYS A 446 -6.59 -19.26 20.59
N ALA A 447 -5.99 -18.88 19.47
CA ALA A 447 -4.83 -19.56 18.88
C ALA A 447 -3.53 -18.85 19.30
N SER A 448 -2.55 -19.61 19.79
CA SER A 448 -1.24 -19.07 20.15
C SER A 448 -0.43 -18.59 18.95
N ASP A 449 -0.64 -19.24 17.81
CA ASP A 449 0.11 -18.99 16.57
C ASP A 449 -0.70 -19.34 15.32
N THR A 450 -0.13 -19.07 14.16
CA THR A 450 -0.76 -19.31 12.85
C THR A 450 -1.02 -20.78 12.57
N ARG A 451 -0.19 -21.69 13.08
CA ARG A 451 -0.38 -23.15 12.90
C ARG A 451 -1.57 -23.64 13.70
N ALA A 452 -1.66 -23.30 14.99
CA ALA A 452 -2.79 -23.66 15.84
C ALA A 452 -4.11 -23.12 15.28
N ALA A 453 -4.10 -21.91 14.73
CA ALA A 453 -5.26 -21.32 14.06
C ALA A 453 -5.68 -22.12 12.83
N ALA A 454 -4.73 -22.46 11.94
CA ALA A 454 -5.01 -23.22 10.72
C ALA A 454 -5.55 -24.62 11.03
N ASP A 455 -4.92 -25.32 11.96
CA ASP A 455 -5.33 -26.68 12.37
C ASP A 455 -6.75 -26.68 12.97
N TYR A 456 -7.08 -25.67 13.80
CA TYR A 456 -8.42 -25.52 14.36
C TYR A 456 -9.46 -25.21 13.28
N VAL A 457 -9.19 -24.24 12.41
CA VAL A 457 -10.10 -23.86 11.33
C VAL A 457 -10.33 -25.05 10.40
N ALA A 458 -9.28 -25.74 9.95
CA ALA A 458 -9.38 -26.90 9.05
C ALA A 458 -10.25 -28.02 9.64
N ALA A 459 -10.24 -28.21 10.97
CA ALA A 459 -11.06 -29.21 11.66
C ALA A 459 -12.54 -28.83 11.82
N GLN A 460 -12.90 -27.57 11.64
CA GLN A 460 -14.25 -27.05 11.93
C GLN A 460 -15.00 -26.56 10.68
N VAL A 461 -14.28 -26.08 9.66
CA VAL A 461 -14.91 -25.47 8.47
C VAL A 461 -15.61 -26.50 7.59
N GLY A 462 -16.79 -26.13 7.10
CA GLY A 462 -17.46 -26.86 6.03
C GLY A 462 -16.94 -26.49 4.64
N SER A 463 -17.19 -27.35 3.67
CA SER A 463 -16.71 -27.16 2.28
C SER A 463 -17.23 -25.90 1.58
N ARG A 464 -18.31 -25.28 2.08
CA ARG A 464 -18.87 -24.05 1.48
C ARG A 464 -18.63 -22.80 2.30
N ASP A 465 -17.98 -22.93 3.44
CA ASP A 465 -17.75 -21.83 4.36
C ASP A 465 -16.84 -20.76 3.80
N VAL A 466 -16.84 -19.59 4.45
CA VAL A 466 -16.01 -18.45 4.08
C VAL A 466 -15.11 -18.06 5.26
N VAL A 467 -13.82 -18.04 5.03
CA VAL A 467 -12.79 -17.71 6.03
C VAL A 467 -12.12 -16.39 5.65
N LEU A 468 -12.24 -15.37 6.50
CA LEU A 468 -11.44 -14.16 6.42
C LEU A 468 -10.19 -14.31 7.27
N VAL A 469 -9.01 -14.06 6.70
CA VAL A 469 -7.73 -13.99 7.40
C VAL A 469 -7.21 -12.56 7.36
N LYS A 470 -7.15 -11.87 8.53
CA LYS A 470 -6.75 -10.46 8.56
C LYS A 470 -6.02 -10.05 9.84
N ALA A 471 -4.86 -9.40 9.67
CA ALA A 471 -4.05 -8.82 10.74
C ALA A 471 -3.06 -7.79 10.21
N SER A 472 -2.33 -7.14 11.12
CA SER A 472 -1.13 -6.39 10.78
C SER A 472 -0.05 -7.30 10.19
N TYR A 473 0.81 -6.74 9.35
CA TYR A 473 1.87 -7.48 8.65
C TYR A 473 2.79 -8.27 9.59
N ALA A 474 3.06 -7.72 10.77
CA ALA A 474 3.96 -8.33 11.75
C ALA A 474 3.46 -9.70 12.24
N ASP A 475 2.15 -9.92 12.28
CA ASP A 475 1.54 -11.17 12.78
C ASP A 475 1.64 -12.32 11.77
N GLN A 476 1.99 -12.02 10.51
CA GLN A 476 2.17 -12.99 9.42
C GLN A 476 0.98 -13.96 9.21
N LEU A 477 -0.24 -13.47 9.45
CA LEU A 477 -1.44 -14.31 9.37
C LEU A 477 -1.71 -14.91 7.99
N TRP A 478 -1.07 -14.42 6.93
CA TRP A 478 -1.13 -15.09 5.62
C TRP A 478 -0.73 -16.55 5.66
N GLN A 479 0.09 -16.97 6.64
CA GLN A 479 0.46 -18.36 6.83
C GLN A 479 -0.76 -19.25 7.13
N VAL A 480 -1.79 -18.71 7.77
CA VAL A 480 -3.06 -19.45 7.99
C VAL A 480 -3.74 -19.75 6.65
N ALA A 481 -3.84 -18.74 5.77
CA ALA A 481 -4.41 -18.92 4.43
C ALA A 481 -3.59 -19.92 3.61
N ASP A 482 -2.25 -19.80 3.61
CA ASP A 482 -1.35 -20.72 2.91
C ASP A 482 -1.50 -22.17 3.44
N LEU A 483 -1.58 -22.36 4.76
CA LEU A 483 -1.76 -23.68 5.37
C LEU A 483 -3.13 -24.30 5.07
N LEU A 484 -4.20 -23.50 5.07
CA LEU A 484 -5.54 -23.98 4.73
C LEU A 484 -5.61 -24.40 3.25
N THR A 485 -4.96 -23.64 2.35
CA THR A 485 -4.87 -24.00 0.94
C THR A 485 -4.11 -25.31 0.74
N ALA A 486 -2.94 -25.46 1.35
CA ALA A 486 -2.11 -26.68 1.25
C ALA A 486 -2.79 -27.92 1.82
N ALA A 487 -3.55 -27.79 2.92
CA ALA A 487 -4.27 -28.89 3.53
C ALA A 487 -5.37 -29.47 2.63
N GLN A 488 -5.97 -28.64 1.77
CA GLN A 488 -7.01 -29.09 0.83
C GLN A 488 -6.41 -29.76 -0.42
N GLU A 489 -5.26 -29.28 -0.90
CA GLU A 489 -4.55 -29.88 -2.04
C GLU A 489 -4.09 -31.32 -1.73
N THR A 490 -3.71 -31.60 -0.48
CA THR A 490 -3.30 -32.96 -0.07
C THR A 490 -4.46 -33.95 0.02
N VAL A 491 -5.67 -33.49 0.32
CA VAL A 491 -6.88 -34.35 0.38
C VAL A 491 -7.32 -34.77 -1.02
N ASP A 492 -7.15 -33.89 -2.02
CA ASP A 492 -7.53 -34.21 -3.42
C ASP A 492 -6.56 -35.20 -4.05
N ASP A 493 -5.23 -35.11 -3.78
CA ASP A 493 -4.24 -36.06 -4.27
C ASP A 493 -4.45 -37.48 -3.71
N GLU A 494 -4.88 -37.63 -2.44
CA GLU A 494 -5.18 -38.95 -1.84
C GLU A 494 -6.47 -39.54 -2.40
N SER A 495 -7.42 -38.74 -2.84
CA SER A 495 -8.70 -39.19 -3.41
C SER A 495 -8.59 -39.64 -4.89
N GLU A 496 -7.59 -39.17 -5.64
CA GLU A 496 -7.31 -39.62 -7.02
C GLU A 496 -6.46 -40.92 -7.08
N VAL A 497 -5.81 -41.30 -5.98
CA VAL A 497 -4.97 -42.52 -5.94
C VAL A 497 -5.78 -43.78 -5.57
N ASP A 498 -6.96 -43.61 -4.94
CA ASP A 498 -7.86 -44.71 -4.53
C ASP A 498 -9.08 -44.94 -5.46
N GLY A 499 -9.15 -44.27 -6.62
CA GLY A 499 -10.16 -44.43 -7.68
C GLY A 499 -9.55 -45.12 -8.90
#